data_5becd9b1b250a1b4e9da9ba3c08c0670
#
_entry.id   5becd9b1b250a1b4e9da9ba3c08c0670
#
_cell.length_a   1.000
_cell.length_b   1.000
_cell.length_c   1.000
_cell.angle_alpha   90.00
_cell.angle_beta   90.00
_cell.angle_gamma   90.00
#
_symmetry.space_group_name_H-M   'P 1'
#
loop_
_entity.id
_entity.type
_entity.pdbx_description
1 polymer ?
#
loop_
_entity_poly.entity_id
_entity_poly.type
_entity_poly.pdbx_seq_one_letter_code
_entity_poly.pdbx_strand_id
1 'polypeptide(L)'
;MLKIFTTQLNGVFQKILKQEELFEDASRFLAQAIIGEGKVYVHGTKEFSGIVSEIQYGADVLPSIEPLFENGNMKLLSSVDRVLLFTRQADDEEAIQIAKNLTEAEIGFVAVSTVIENDSLSNLADIFINYELTRKLVPTDEGDRIGLPTLLAGLFIYHCLILTVNEILADFE
;
A
#
# COMPACT_ATOMS: atom_id res chain seq x y z
N MET A 1 -6.38 -26.75 9.66
CA MET A 1 -6.52 -25.47 8.94
C MET A 1 -5.74 -24.32 9.55
N LEU A 2 -5.92 -23.96 10.83
CA LEU A 2 -5.28 -22.79 11.45
C LEU A 2 -3.75 -22.80 11.38
N LYS A 3 -3.11 -23.93 11.69
CA LYS A 3 -1.64 -24.05 11.59
C LYS A 3 -1.14 -23.86 10.15
N ILE A 4 -1.86 -24.40 9.17
CA ILE A 4 -1.52 -24.24 7.74
C ILE A 4 -1.66 -22.77 7.36
N PHE A 5 -2.76 -22.13 7.73
CA PHE A 5 -2.99 -20.71 7.46
C PHE A 5 -1.88 -19.84 8.05
N THR A 6 -1.54 -20.04 9.32
CA THR A 6 -0.48 -19.27 10.00
C THR A 6 0.88 -19.47 9.32
N THR A 7 1.24 -20.70 8.97
CA THR A 7 2.51 -21.00 8.29
C THR A 7 2.57 -20.34 6.91
N GLN A 8 1.50 -20.45 6.13
CA GLN A 8 1.42 -19.87 4.79
C GLN A 8 1.42 -18.33 4.84
N LEU A 9 0.68 -17.74 5.79
CA LEU A 9 0.64 -16.30 5.98
C LEU A 9 2.02 -15.74 6.38
N ASN A 10 2.71 -16.43 7.29
CA ASN A 10 4.07 -16.05 7.65
C ASN A 10 5.02 -16.14 6.44
N GLY A 11 4.85 -17.14 5.58
CA GLY A 11 5.57 -17.23 4.31
C GLY A 11 5.32 -16.04 3.39
N VAL A 12 4.08 -15.53 3.33
CA VAL A 12 3.74 -14.30 2.58
C VAL A 12 4.49 -13.10 3.14
N PHE A 13 4.48 -12.90 4.46
CA PHE A 13 5.19 -11.79 5.10
C PHE A 13 6.70 -11.86 4.87
N GLN A 14 7.29 -13.03 5.01
CA GLN A 14 8.73 -13.23 4.74
C GLN A 14 9.08 -12.95 3.28
N LYS A 15 8.20 -13.27 2.34
CA LYS A 15 8.40 -12.99 0.92
C LYS A 15 8.34 -11.48 0.63
N ILE A 16 7.39 -10.78 1.25
CA ILE A 16 7.27 -9.32 1.17
C ILE A 16 8.56 -8.66 1.69
N LEU A 17 9.08 -9.10 2.84
CA LEU A 17 10.30 -8.54 3.44
C LEU A 17 11.58 -8.77 2.62
N LYS A 18 11.59 -9.69 1.66
CA LYS A 18 12.74 -9.84 0.74
C LYS A 18 12.95 -8.65 -0.20
N GLN A 19 11.96 -7.75 -0.29
CA GLN A 19 12.02 -6.52 -1.07
C GLN A 19 12.55 -5.33 -0.22
N GLU A 20 13.48 -5.56 0.68
CA GLU A 20 13.97 -4.59 1.68
C GLU A 20 14.42 -3.27 1.05
N GLU A 21 15.21 -3.31 -0.01
CA GLU A 21 15.66 -2.11 -0.74
C GLU A 21 14.49 -1.30 -1.30
N LEU A 22 13.48 -1.98 -1.85
CA LEU A 22 12.29 -1.33 -2.40
C LEU A 22 11.45 -0.66 -1.30
N PHE A 23 11.36 -1.29 -0.11
CA PHE A 23 10.71 -0.69 1.06
C PHE A 23 11.45 0.55 1.54
N GLU A 24 12.78 0.50 1.55
CA GLU A 24 13.61 1.65 1.92
C GLU A 24 13.42 2.81 0.93
N ASP A 25 13.45 2.56 -0.35
CA ASP A 25 13.22 3.56 -1.40
C ASP A 25 11.81 4.17 -1.31
N ALA A 26 10.78 3.33 -1.13
CA ALA A 26 9.41 3.79 -0.98
C ALA A 26 9.24 4.64 0.29
N SER A 27 9.84 4.22 1.39
CA SER A 27 9.77 4.97 2.65
C SER A 27 10.49 6.32 2.57
N ARG A 28 11.65 6.39 1.92
CA ARG A 28 12.35 7.66 1.65
C ARG A 28 11.51 8.58 0.77
N PHE A 29 10.89 8.03 -0.28
CA PHE A 29 10.02 8.79 -1.17
C PHE A 29 8.81 9.38 -0.45
N LEU A 30 8.19 8.62 0.46
CA LEU A 30 7.08 9.09 1.29
C LEU A 30 7.56 10.11 2.36
N ALA A 31 8.69 9.85 3.02
CA ALA A 31 9.26 10.74 4.03
C ALA A 31 9.61 12.12 3.46
N GLN A 32 10.01 12.21 2.19
CA GLN A 32 10.27 13.49 1.52
C GLN A 32 9.08 14.45 1.55
N ALA A 33 7.84 13.93 1.46
CA ALA A 33 6.65 14.75 1.59
C ALA A 33 6.60 15.42 2.97
N ILE A 34 6.81 14.65 4.02
CA ILE A 34 6.70 15.12 5.41
C ILE A 34 7.85 16.10 5.74
N ILE A 35 9.08 15.79 5.32
CA ILE A 35 10.24 16.65 5.48
C ILE A 35 10.04 17.99 4.74
N GLY A 36 9.37 17.95 3.58
CA GLY A 36 9.03 19.13 2.78
C GLY A 36 7.77 19.87 3.23
N GLU A 37 7.26 19.59 4.44
CA GLU A 37 6.03 20.19 5.01
C GLU A 37 4.74 19.79 4.24
N GLY A 38 4.79 18.75 3.43
CA GLY A 38 3.65 18.11 2.79
C GLY A 38 3.10 16.96 3.62
N LYS A 39 2.23 16.16 3.00
CA LYS A 39 1.57 15.01 3.60
C LYS A 39 1.67 13.76 2.73
N VAL A 40 1.48 12.62 3.37
CA VAL A 40 1.24 11.35 2.69
C VAL A 40 -0.27 11.08 2.71
N TYR A 41 -0.85 10.98 1.53
CA TYR A 41 -2.26 10.63 1.38
C TYR A 41 -2.39 9.15 1.03
N VAL A 42 -3.30 8.46 1.68
CA VAL A 42 -3.48 7.01 1.52
C VAL A 42 -4.87 6.70 0.98
N HIS A 43 -4.93 5.81 0.02
CA HIS A 43 -6.18 5.23 -0.47
C HIS A 43 -6.03 3.74 -0.71
N GLY A 44 -7.13 3.02 -0.52
CA GLY A 44 -7.23 1.60 -0.81
C GLY A 44 -8.56 1.28 -1.46
N THR A 45 -8.54 0.60 -2.59
CA THR A 45 -9.76 0.15 -3.28
C THR A 45 -10.34 -1.08 -2.60
N LYS A 46 -11.65 -1.26 -2.69
CA LYS A 46 -12.37 -2.45 -2.18
C LYS A 46 -11.99 -2.77 -0.72
N GLU A 47 -11.53 -3.98 -0.42
CA GLU A 47 -11.14 -4.41 0.93
C GLU A 47 -9.99 -3.58 1.51
N PHE A 48 -9.14 -2.99 0.69
CA PHE A 48 -8.05 -2.13 1.15
C PHE A 48 -8.53 -0.80 1.76
N SER A 49 -9.82 -0.48 1.67
CA SER A 49 -10.43 0.59 2.48
C SER A 49 -10.22 0.40 3.99
N GLY A 50 -9.94 -0.84 4.42
CA GLY A 50 -9.53 -1.15 5.80
C GLY A 50 -8.24 -0.44 6.22
N ILE A 51 -7.30 -0.19 5.31
CA ILE A 51 -6.09 0.58 5.59
C ILE A 51 -6.44 2.05 5.87
N VAL A 52 -7.40 2.61 5.13
CA VAL A 52 -7.89 3.97 5.37
C VAL A 52 -8.51 4.08 6.77
N SER A 53 -9.26 3.06 7.19
CA SER A 53 -9.81 3.01 8.56
C SER A 53 -8.69 2.94 9.61
N GLU A 54 -7.61 2.18 9.37
CA GLU A 54 -6.44 2.11 10.26
C GLU A 54 -5.79 3.47 10.45
N ILE A 55 -5.56 4.23 9.39
CA ILE A 55 -4.93 5.56 9.48
C ILE A 55 -5.83 6.60 10.14
N GLN A 56 -7.15 6.45 10.10
CA GLN A 56 -8.10 7.39 10.72
C GLN A 56 -8.41 7.07 12.18
N TYR A 57 -8.51 5.80 12.52
CA TYR A 57 -9.10 5.35 13.79
C TYR A 57 -8.20 4.35 14.53
N GLY A 58 -7.07 3.99 13.98
CA GLY A 58 -6.12 3.08 14.60
C GLY A 58 -5.54 3.65 15.89
N ALA A 59 -4.85 2.80 16.63
CA ALA A 59 -4.25 3.19 17.91
C ALA A 59 -3.01 4.09 17.75
N ASP A 60 -2.38 4.09 16.56
CA ASP A 60 -1.15 4.80 16.25
C ASP A 60 -1.36 5.70 15.01
N VAL A 61 -2.07 6.81 15.20
CA VAL A 61 -2.40 7.77 14.15
C VAL A 61 -1.30 8.80 13.99
N LEU A 62 -0.79 8.97 12.77
CA LEU A 62 0.24 9.95 12.44
C LEU A 62 -0.38 11.17 11.76
N PRO A 63 -0.17 12.41 12.30
CA PRO A 63 -0.80 13.62 11.78
C PRO A 63 -0.45 13.96 10.32
N SER A 64 0.70 13.48 9.83
CA SER A 64 1.17 13.72 8.47
C SER A 64 0.63 12.72 7.45
N ILE A 65 -0.20 11.76 7.88
CA ILE A 65 -0.80 10.73 7.04
C ILE A 65 -2.31 10.85 7.09
N GLU A 66 -2.92 11.06 5.94
CA GLU A 66 -4.35 11.31 5.82
C GLU A 66 -5.00 10.47 4.71
N PRO A 67 -6.31 10.22 4.77
CA PRO A 67 -7.04 9.67 3.64
C PRO A 67 -6.97 10.57 2.41
N LEU A 68 -6.80 9.98 1.23
CA LEU A 68 -6.80 10.69 -0.04
C LEU A 68 -8.17 11.29 -0.37
N PHE A 69 -9.25 10.64 0.04
CA PHE A 69 -10.62 11.08 -0.21
C PHE A 69 -11.30 11.57 1.07
N GLU A 70 -12.10 12.61 0.92
CA GLU A 70 -12.98 13.13 1.95
C GLU A 70 -14.37 13.37 1.36
N ASN A 71 -15.40 12.80 1.98
CA ASN A 71 -16.78 12.87 1.50
C ASN A 71 -16.94 12.48 0.00
N GLY A 72 -16.18 11.47 -0.45
CA GLY A 72 -16.20 10.96 -1.81
C GLY A 72 -15.42 11.79 -2.82
N ASN A 73 -14.79 12.88 -2.43
CA ASN A 73 -13.98 13.73 -3.29
C ASN A 73 -12.49 13.57 -2.98
N MET A 74 -11.67 13.47 -4.03
CA MET A 74 -10.22 13.49 -3.88
C MET A 74 -9.79 14.87 -3.37
N LYS A 75 -8.93 14.89 -2.35
CA LYS A 75 -8.38 16.12 -1.79
C LYS A 75 -7.52 16.84 -2.82
N LEU A 76 -7.41 18.16 -2.68
CA LEU A 76 -6.44 18.94 -3.43
C LEU A 76 -5.05 18.67 -2.89
N LEU A 77 -4.17 18.22 -3.78
CA LEU A 77 -2.79 17.89 -3.47
C LEU A 77 -1.84 18.94 -4.02
N SER A 78 -0.73 19.13 -3.36
CA SER A 78 0.39 19.95 -3.81
C SER A 78 1.54 19.10 -4.33
N SER A 79 2.48 19.68 -5.04
CA SER A 79 3.64 18.96 -5.60
C SER A 79 4.57 18.34 -4.54
N VAL A 80 4.50 18.81 -3.28
CA VAL A 80 5.26 18.25 -2.17
C VAL A 80 4.61 17.03 -1.54
N ASP A 81 3.31 16.83 -1.77
CA ASP A 81 2.58 15.66 -1.25
C ASP A 81 2.97 14.38 -1.98
N ARG A 82 2.70 13.26 -1.35
CA ARG A 82 2.84 11.92 -1.94
C ARG A 82 1.59 11.09 -1.65
N VAL A 83 1.34 10.13 -2.52
CA VAL A 83 0.21 9.20 -2.34
C VAL A 83 0.73 7.78 -2.17
N LEU A 84 0.09 7.03 -1.29
CA LEU A 84 0.26 5.60 -1.11
C LEU A 84 -1.06 4.91 -1.48
N LEU A 85 -1.06 4.19 -2.59
CA LEU A 85 -2.25 3.60 -3.20
C LEU A 85 -2.20 2.08 -3.11
N PHE A 86 -3.23 1.49 -2.50
CA PHE A 86 -3.39 0.04 -2.36
C PHE A 86 -4.52 -0.50 -3.24
N THR A 87 -4.27 -1.58 -3.94
CA THR A 87 -5.30 -2.34 -4.63
C THR A 87 -4.93 -3.83 -4.69
N ARG A 88 -5.93 -4.70 -4.86
CA ARG A 88 -5.69 -6.14 -4.93
C ARG A 88 -4.90 -6.53 -6.17
N GLN A 89 -5.28 -6.00 -7.30
CA GLN A 89 -4.72 -6.33 -8.60
C GLN A 89 -4.44 -5.06 -9.39
N ALA A 90 -3.35 -5.07 -10.14
CA ALA A 90 -2.87 -3.90 -10.85
C ALA A 90 -3.71 -3.49 -12.09
N ASP A 91 -4.74 -4.26 -12.42
CA ASP A 91 -5.77 -3.95 -13.43
C ASP A 91 -7.06 -3.34 -12.84
N ASP A 92 -7.08 -3.02 -11.55
CA ASP A 92 -8.23 -2.37 -10.91
C ASP A 92 -8.50 -1.00 -11.54
N GLU A 93 -9.69 -0.83 -12.12
CA GLU A 93 -10.07 0.35 -12.87
C GLU A 93 -10.07 1.63 -12.01
N GLU A 94 -10.52 1.54 -10.76
CA GLU A 94 -10.52 2.67 -9.82
C GLU A 94 -9.09 3.11 -9.51
N ALA A 95 -8.21 2.16 -9.19
CA ALA A 95 -6.81 2.44 -8.90
C ALA A 95 -6.08 3.05 -10.12
N ILE A 96 -6.34 2.53 -11.32
CA ILE A 96 -5.77 3.05 -12.56
C ILE A 96 -6.26 4.48 -12.84
N GLN A 97 -7.54 4.77 -12.60
CA GLN A 97 -8.06 6.12 -12.80
C GLN A 97 -7.45 7.12 -11.81
N ILE A 98 -7.30 6.73 -10.54
CA ILE A 98 -6.60 7.54 -9.52
C ILE A 98 -5.15 7.77 -9.96
N ALA A 99 -4.44 6.72 -10.36
CA ALA A 99 -3.06 6.81 -10.82
C ALA A 99 -2.89 7.77 -12.01
N LYS A 100 -3.79 7.74 -12.98
CA LYS A 100 -3.79 8.68 -14.11
C LYS A 100 -3.99 10.11 -13.64
N ASN A 101 -4.94 10.36 -12.76
CA ASN A 101 -5.20 11.70 -12.22
C ASN A 101 -3.97 12.23 -11.45
N LEU A 102 -3.28 11.38 -10.69
CA LEU A 102 -2.05 11.74 -9.97
C LEU A 102 -0.92 12.06 -10.95
N THR A 103 -0.74 11.26 -11.98
CA THR A 103 0.27 11.48 -13.02
C THR A 103 0.03 12.80 -13.78
N GLU A 104 -1.22 13.08 -14.16
CA GLU A 104 -1.61 14.34 -14.83
C GLU A 104 -1.38 15.57 -13.94
N ALA A 105 -1.54 15.41 -12.63
CA ALA A 105 -1.30 16.46 -11.65
C ALA A 105 0.17 16.55 -11.18
N GLU A 106 1.05 15.71 -11.73
CA GLU A 106 2.47 15.61 -11.34
C GLU A 106 2.67 15.31 -9.85
N ILE A 107 1.77 14.52 -9.26
CA ILE A 107 1.85 14.05 -7.87
C ILE A 107 2.50 12.67 -7.85
N GLY A 108 3.62 12.56 -7.14
CA GLY A 108 4.32 11.30 -6.99
C GLY A 108 3.59 10.30 -6.08
N PHE A 109 3.61 9.02 -6.45
CA PHE A 109 2.92 7.99 -5.67
C PHE A 109 3.60 6.63 -5.66
N VAL A 110 3.38 5.91 -4.58
CA VAL A 110 3.72 4.50 -4.41
C VAL A 110 2.46 3.68 -4.61
N ALA A 111 2.50 2.66 -5.46
CA ALA A 111 1.42 1.70 -5.60
C ALA A 111 1.79 0.35 -4.98
N VAL A 112 0.87 -0.24 -4.25
CA VAL A 112 0.98 -1.58 -3.65
C VAL A 112 -0.11 -2.46 -4.24
N SER A 113 0.28 -3.49 -4.97
CA SER A 113 -0.65 -4.36 -5.67
C SER A 113 -0.01 -5.71 -6.04
N THR A 114 -0.78 -6.60 -6.58
CA THR A 114 -0.28 -7.77 -7.29
C THR A 114 -0.20 -7.46 -8.78
N VAL A 115 0.97 -7.70 -9.38
CA VAL A 115 1.20 -7.53 -10.83
C VAL A 115 0.29 -8.46 -11.63
N ILE A 116 -0.26 -7.93 -12.70
CA ILE A 116 -0.97 -8.67 -13.73
C ILE A 116 -0.31 -8.38 -15.08
N GLU A 117 -0.32 -9.34 -15.96
CA GLU A 117 0.20 -9.17 -17.32
C GLU A 117 -0.51 -8.02 -18.04
N ASN A 118 0.26 -7.11 -18.61
CA ASN A 118 -0.21 -5.91 -19.31
C ASN A 118 -0.97 -4.88 -18.45
N ASP A 119 -0.73 -4.85 -17.13
CA ASP A 119 -1.29 -3.78 -16.30
C ASP A 119 -0.65 -2.41 -16.61
N SER A 120 -1.40 -1.35 -16.33
CA SER A 120 -0.90 0.02 -16.48
C SER A 120 -0.47 0.64 -15.15
N LEU A 121 -0.92 0.13 -14.02
CA LEU A 121 -0.66 0.70 -12.70
C LEU A 121 0.84 0.65 -12.35
N SER A 122 1.50 -0.48 -12.62
CA SER A 122 2.93 -0.64 -12.35
C SER A 122 3.80 0.32 -13.16
N ASN A 123 3.34 0.71 -14.36
CA ASN A 123 4.04 1.67 -15.22
C ASN A 123 3.78 3.13 -14.87
N LEU A 124 2.66 3.43 -14.19
CA LEU A 124 2.30 4.79 -13.77
C LEU A 124 2.93 5.18 -12.44
N ALA A 125 3.11 4.22 -11.54
CA ALA A 125 3.67 4.46 -10.21
C ALA A 125 5.15 4.84 -10.26
N ASP A 126 5.57 5.77 -9.42
CA ASP A 126 7.00 6.08 -9.21
C ASP A 126 7.72 4.90 -8.55
N ILE A 127 7.04 4.25 -7.60
CA ILE A 127 7.51 3.02 -6.96
C ILE A 127 6.33 2.05 -6.88
N PHE A 128 6.58 0.80 -7.29
CA PHE A 128 5.57 -0.26 -7.27
C PHE A 128 6.03 -1.41 -6.39
N ILE A 129 5.24 -1.71 -5.36
CA ILE A 129 5.46 -2.85 -4.46
C ILE A 129 4.51 -3.98 -4.84
N ASN A 130 5.09 -5.08 -5.34
CA ASN A 130 4.36 -6.30 -5.66
C ASN A 130 4.33 -7.22 -4.43
N TYR A 131 3.16 -7.42 -3.82
CA TYR A 131 3.05 -8.31 -2.66
C TYR A 131 2.81 -9.80 -3.01
N GLU A 132 2.68 -10.11 -4.29
CA GLU A 132 2.67 -11.45 -4.88
C GLU A 132 1.67 -12.47 -4.25
N LEU A 133 0.60 -12.01 -3.62
CA LEU A 133 -0.44 -12.87 -3.07
C LEU A 133 -1.51 -13.17 -4.13
N THR A 134 -1.25 -14.15 -4.97
CA THR A 134 -2.10 -14.48 -6.13
C THR A 134 -3.06 -15.63 -5.89
N ARG A 135 -2.85 -16.42 -4.83
CA ARG A 135 -3.65 -17.61 -4.55
C ARG A 135 -4.07 -17.71 -3.08
N LYS A 136 -5.22 -18.29 -2.85
CA LYS A 136 -5.72 -18.64 -1.52
C LYS A 136 -4.74 -19.58 -0.81
N LEU A 137 -4.59 -19.43 0.50
CA LEU A 137 -3.49 -20.05 1.26
C LEU A 137 -3.77 -21.50 1.72
N VAL A 138 -5.01 -21.84 2.04
CA VAL A 138 -5.35 -23.10 2.71
C VAL A 138 -6.01 -24.07 1.74
N PRO A 139 -5.45 -25.26 1.51
CA PRO A 139 -6.11 -26.30 0.72
C PRO A 139 -7.32 -26.88 1.47
N THR A 140 -8.34 -27.28 0.74
CA THR A 140 -9.52 -28.01 1.22
C THR A 140 -9.43 -29.48 0.85
N ASP A 141 -10.21 -30.32 1.51
CA ASP A 141 -10.29 -31.77 1.21
C ASP A 141 -10.89 -32.04 -0.20
N GLU A 142 -11.60 -31.07 -0.76
CA GLU A 142 -12.21 -31.11 -2.09
C GLU A 142 -11.23 -30.74 -3.23
N GLY A 143 -9.99 -30.39 -2.88
CA GLY A 143 -8.96 -29.98 -3.84
C GLY A 143 -8.94 -28.49 -4.17
N ASP A 144 -9.86 -27.72 -3.61
CA ASP A 144 -9.88 -26.26 -3.71
C ASP A 144 -8.98 -25.61 -2.67
N ARG A 145 -8.93 -24.27 -2.68
CA ARG A 145 -8.24 -23.47 -1.66
C ARG A 145 -9.15 -22.35 -1.16
N ILE A 146 -8.99 -21.98 0.11
CA ILE A 146 -9.69 -20.89 0.78
C ILE A 146 -8.69 -19.94 1.46
N GLY A 147 -9.17 -18.77 1.89
CA GLY A 147 -8.39 -17.78 2.62
C GLY A 147 -7.40 -17.02 1.72
N LEU A 148 -7.82 -15.84 1.27
CA LEU A 148 -6.97 -14.89 0.54
C LEU A 148 -6.83 -13.61 1.37
N PRO A 149 -5.82 -13.52 2.28
CA PRO A 149 -5.70 -12.43 3.25
C PRO A 149 -5.02 -11.20 2.67
N THR A 150 -5.57 -10.64 1.59
CA THR A 150 -5.00 -9.49 0.88
C THR A 150 -4.91 -8.25 1.76
N LEU A 151 -5.96 -7.95 2.54
CA LEU A 151 -5.93 -6.81 3.47
C LEU A 151 -4.88 -6.98 4.57
N LEU A 152 -4.68 -8.21 5.11
CA LEU A 152 -3.61 -8.46 6.09
C LEU A 152 -2.23 -8.20 5.50
N ALA A 153 -1.99 -8.62 4.26
CA ALA A 153 -0.75 -8.32 3.56
C ALA A 153 -0.58 -6.80 3.35
N GLY A 154 -1.64 -6.11 2.96
CA GLY A 154 -1.63 -4.65 2.80
C GLY A 154 -1.35 -3.91 4.10
N LEU A 155 -2.00 -4.29 5.21
CA LEU A 155 -1.75 -3.71 6.53
C LEU A 155 -0.30 -3.97 6.99
N PHE A 156 0.21 -5.17 6.76
CA PHE A 156 1.61 -5.48 7.05
C PHE A 156 2.57 -4.57 6.29
N ILE A 157 2.35 -4.38 4.98
CA ILE A 157 3.15 -3.47 4.15
C ILE A 157 3.02 -2.03 4.64
N TYR A 158 1.81 -1.57 4.94
CA TYR A 158 1.56 -0.23 5.48
C TYR A 158 2.40 -0.01 6.75
N HIS A 159 2.32 -0.90 7.74
CA HIS A 159 3.08 -0.75 8.97
C HIS A 159 4.60 -0.80 8.73
N CYS A 160 5.10 -1.69 7.85
CA CYS A 160 6.52 -1.71 7.50
C CYS A 160 6.98 -0.38 6.90
N LEU A 161 6.22 0.20 5.96
CA LEU A 161 6.54 1.50 5.37
C LEU A 161 6.54 2.61 6.42
N ILE A 162 5.52 2.66 7.26
CA ILE A 162 5.39 3.75 8.26
C ILE A 162 6.43 3.65 9.37
N LEU A 163 6.80 2.45 9.80
CA LEU A 163 7.91 2.26 10.75
C LEU A 163 9.22 2.79 10.15
N THR A 164 9.52 2.46 8.90
CA THR A 164 10.73 2.95 8.21
C THR A 164 10.67 4.46 7.95
N VAL A 165 9.51 5.00 7.59
CA VAL A 165 9.31 6.46 7.50
C VAL A 165 9.63 7.14 8.82
N ASN A 166 9.14 6.63 9.94
CA ASN A 166 9.41 7.18 11.27
C ASN A 166 10.90 7.13 11.64
N GLU A 167 11.60 6.05 11.30
CA GLU A 167 13.06 5.95 11.50
C GLU A 167 13.78 7.05 10.69
N ILE A 168 13.41 7.24 9.43
CA ILE A 168 13.98 8.27 8.57
C ILE A 168 13.73 9.67 9.15
N LEU A 169 12.49 9.95 9.57
CA LEU A 169 12.13 11.26 10.14
C LEU A 169 12.91 11.57 11.42
N ALA A 170 13.15 10.57 12.29
CA ALA A 170 13.91 10.73 13.51
C ALA A 170 15.37 11.15 13.27
N ASP A 171 15.94 10.81 12.11
CA ASP A 171 17.30 11.22 11.72
C ASP A 171 17.37 12.69 11.26
N PHE A 172 16.23 13.35 11.04
CA PHE A 172 16.12 14.76 10.63
C PHE A 172 15.76 15.72 11.76
N GLU A 173 15.42 15.22 12.95
CA GLU A 173 15.16 16.01 14.17
C GLU A 173 16.47 16.26 14.95
#